data_fddb7a7a6235dfc73b0af6c19a6a730a
#
_entry.id   fddb7a7a6235dfc73b0af6c19a6a730a
#
_cell.length_a   1.000
_cell.length_b   1.000
_cell.length_c   1.000
_cell.angle_alpha   90.00
_cell.angle_beta   90.00
_cell.angle_gamma   90.00
#
_symmetry.space_group_name_H-M   'P 1'
#
loop_
_entity.id
_entity.type
_entity.pdbx_description
1 polymer ?
#
loop_
_entity_poly.entity_id
_entity_poly.type
_entity_poly.pdbx_seq_one_letter_code
_entity_poly.pdbx_strand_id
1 'polypeptide(L)'
;MSGGVLIVESRPASPEEAAAYHEWYDHTHLPEILKVNGFGSARRLESLDSDTFIVIYEIEGDVEAARAALQRAQSTGAMSRPQGVQLSPPPTVRYFRDLSPAG
;
A
#
# COMPACT_ATOMS: atom_id res chain seq x y z
N MET A 1 -10.69 8.39 16.33
CA MET A 1 -9.93 7.28 16.82
C MET A 1 -9.07 6.71 15.71
N SER A 2 -7.79 6.73 15.87
CA SER A 2 -6.94 6.15 14.85
C SER A 2 -6.98 4.63 14.93
N GLY A 3 -6.83 3.98 13.80
CA GLY A 3 -6.80 2.51 13.76
C GLY A 3 -5.41 1.96 13.71
N GLY A 4 -4.65 2.38 12.73
CA GLY A 4 -3.30 1.90 12.52
C GLY A 4 -2.83 2.21 11.13
N VAL A 5 -1.96 1.34 10.60
CA VAL A 5 -1.37 1.55 9.29
C VAL A 5 -1.27 0.24 8.53
N LEU A 6 -1.26 0.37 7.20
CA LEU A 6 -0.85 -0.69 6.30
C LEU A 6 0.48 -0.27 5.69
N ILE A 7 1.49 -1.12 5.78
CA ILE A 7 2.79 -0.85 5.17
C ILE A 7 3.03 -1.87 4.08
N VAL A 8 3.30 -1.37 2.87
CA VAL A 8 3.61 -2.23 1.72
C VAL A 8 5.02 -1.88 1.25
N GLU A 9 5.88 -2.88 1.18
CA GLU A 9 7.24 -2.71 0.68
C GLU A 9 7.39 -3.44 -0.63
N SER A 10 7.93 -2.75 -1.64
CA SER A 10 8.09 -3.32 -2.97
C SER A 10 9.27 -2.67 -3.68
N ARG A 11 9.55 -3.16 -4.89
CA ARG A 11 10.60 -2.61 -5.72
C ARG A 11 10.21 -2.73 -7.19
N PRO A 12 10.81 -1.89 -8.07
CA PRO A 12 10.60 -2.08 -9.50
C PRO A 12 11.15 -3.42 -9.95
N ALA A 13 10.55 -3.98 -10.99
CA ALA A 13 10.98 -5.27 -11.55
C ALA A 13 12.38 -5.18 -12.14
N SER A 14 12.76 -4.01 -12.64
CA SER A 14 14.08 -3.75 -13.22
C SER A 14 14.29 -2.25 -13.30
N PRO A 15 15.52 -1.79 -13.55
CA PRO A 15 15.74 -0.35 -13.76
C PRO A 15 14.92 0.22 -14.92
N GLU A 16 14.72 -0.59 -15.98
CA GLU A 16 13.92 -0.16 -17.12
C GLU A 16 12.44 0.00 -16.78
N GLU A 17 11.97 -0.73 -15.76
CA GLU A 17 10.58 -0.68 -15.36
C GLU A 17 10.31 0.37 -14.27
N ALA A 18 11.34 1.05 -13.80
CA ALA A 18 11.19 1.95 -12.66
C ALA A 18 10.19 3.07 -12.92
N ALA A 19 10.22 3.66 -14.12
CA ALA A 19 9.31 4.75 -14.43
C ALA A 19 7.85 4.27 -14.42
N ALA A 20 7.58 3.11 -15.00
CA ALA A 20 6.23 2.53 -15.01
C ALA A 20 5.77 2.19 -13.60
N TYR A 21 6.69 1.69 -12.76
CA TYR A 21 6.43 1.35 -11.38
C TYR A 21 5.98 2.59 -10.59
N HIS A 22 6.72 3.69 -10.69
CA HIS A 22 6.38 4.92 -9.95
C HIS A 22 5.10 5.55 -10.48
N GLU A 23 4.91 5.53 -11.79
CA GLU A 23 3.70 6.05 -12.41
C GLU A 23 2.47 5.30 -11.92
N TRP A 24 2.56 3.98 -11.89
CA TRP A 24 1.44 3.14 -11.47
C TRP A 24 1.09 3.39 -10.01
N TYR A 25 2.10 3.46 -9.12
CA TYR A 25 1.84 3.72 -7.71
C TYR A 25 1.21 5.09 -7.50
N ASP A 26 1.80 6.13 -8.09
CA ASP A 26 1.39 7.50 -7.80
C ASP A 26 0.04 7.84 -8.42
N HIS A 27 -0.24 7.32 -9.61
CA HIS A 27 -1.40 7.79 -10.37
C HIS A 27 -2.52 6.77 -10.48
N THR A 28 -2.27 5.52 -10.14
CA THR A 28 -3.29 4.46 -10.25
C THR A 28 -3.54 3.78 -8.92
N HIS A 29 -2.50 3.19 -8.35
CA HIS A 29 -2.69 2.29 -7.20
C HIS A 29 -3.04 3.04 -5.91
N LEU A 30 -2.30 4.09 -5.56
CA LEU A 30 -2.61 4.85 -4.37
C LEU A 30 -4.04 5.41 -4.39
N PRO A 31 -4.48 6.06 -5.49
CA PRO A 31 -5.87 6.52 -5.55
C PRO A 31 -6.87 5.38 -5.41
N GLU A 32 -6.58 4.21 -5.95
CA GLU A 32 -7.50 3.06 -5.82
C GLU A 32 -7.64 2.63 -4.37
N ILE A 33 -6.51 2.52 -3.66
CA ILE A 33 -6.54 2.12 -2.25
C ILE A 33 -7.30 3.16 -1.41
N LEU A 34 -7.08 4.44 -1.70
CA LEU A 34 -7.70 5.50 -0.91
C LEU A 34 -9.22 5.58 -1.09
N LYS A 35 -9.79 4.89 -2.08
CA LYS A 35 -11.23 4.77 -2.24
C LYS A 35 -11.81 3.64 -1.40
N VAL A 36 -10.98 2.79 -0.84
CA VAL A 36 -11.45 1.67 -0.02
C VAL A 36 -11.75 2.19 1.38
N ASN A 37 -12.88 1.76 1.95
CA ASN A 37 -13.29 2.21 3.27
C ASN A 37 -12.22 1.94 4.31
N GLY A 38 -11.90 2.95 5.10
CA GLY A 38 -10.94 2.85 6.18
C GLY A 38 -9.58 3.44 5.85
N PHE A 39 -9.26 3.64 4.58
CA PHE A 39 -7.95 4.17 4.18
C PHE A 39 -8.06 5.68 3.97
N GLY A 40 -7.39 6.45 4.86
CA GLY A 40 -7.56 7.89 4.89
C GLY A 40 -6.50 8.68 4.15
N SER A 41 -5.27 8.21 4.14
CA SER A 41 -4.18 8.89 3.45
C SER A 41 -3.05 7.91 3.19
N ALA A 42 -2.12 8.30 2.33
CA ALA A 42 -0.99 7.46 1.97
C ALA A 42 0.20 8.33 1.66
N ARG A 43 1.40 7.81 1.93
CA ARG A 43 2.62 8.45 1.46
C ARG A 43 3.64 7.39 1.13
N ARG A 44 4.48 7.71 0.16
CA ARG A 44 5.52 6.83 -0.31
C ARG A 44 6.88 7.28 0.22
N LEU A 45 7.72 6.32 0.56
CA LEU A 45 9.07 6.60 1.04
C LEU A 45 10.06 5.75 0.29
N GLU A 46 11.25 6.28 0.10
CA GLU A 46 12.34 5.61 -0.58
C GLU A 46 13.33 5.13 0.47
N SER A 47 13.79 3.88 0.36
CA SER A 47 14.83 3.38 1.24
C SER A 47 16.17 4.05 0.91
N LEU A 48 16.93 4.40 1.95
CA LEU A 48 18.28 4.92 1.76
C LEU A 48 19.30 3.79 1.67
N ASP A 49 18.91 2.57 2.03
CA ASP A 49 19.84 1.46 2.19
C ASP A 49 19.64 0.36 1.16
N SER A 50 18.58 0.42 0.39
CA SER A 50 18.27 -0.62 -0.59
C SER A 50 17.49 -0.01 -1.74
N ASP A 51 17.09 -0.85 -2.69
CA ASP A 51 16.33 -0.43 -3.86
C ASP A 51 14.82 -0.58 -3.65
N THR A 52 14.38 -0.64 -2.40
CA THR A 52 12.96 -0.79 -2.11
C THR A 52 12.32 0.54 -1.76
N PHE A 53 10.99 0.54 -1.89
CA PHE A 53 10.13 1.66 -1.55
C PHE A 53 9.02 1.16 -0.66
N ILE A 54 8.54 1.99 0.26
CA ILE A 54 7.37 1.62 1.06
C ILE A 54 6.26 2.63 0.84
N VAL A 55 5.03 2.16 1.02
CA VAL A 55 3.87 3.02 1.15
C VAL A 55 3.33 2.82 2.54
N ILE A 56 3.02 3.90 3.23
CA ILE A 56 2.33 3.86 4.50
C ILE A 56 0.94 4.39 4.27
N TYR A 57 -0.06 3.53 4.45
CA TYR A 57 -1.48 3.92 4.36
C TYR A 57 -2.01 4.08 5.77
N GLU A 58 -2.55 5.26 6.07
CA GLU A 58 -3.19 5.50 7.36
C GLU A 58 -4.57 4.87 7.36
N ILE A 59 -4.87 4.10 8.39
CA ILE A 59 -6.17 3.46 8.54
C ILE A 59 -6.91 4.14 9.68
N GLU A 60 -8.12 4.59 9.39
CA GLU A 60 -8.99 5.22 10.37
C GLU A 60 -10.04 4.22 10.81
N GLY A 61 -10.26 4.10 12.12
CA GLY A 61 -11.21 3.15 12.66
C GLY A 61 -10.61 1.77 12.82
N ASP A 62 -11.40 0.75 12.50
CA ASP A 62 -10.99 -0.63 12.75
C ASP A 62 -10.10 -1.17 11.64
N VAL A 63 -8.89 -1.59 12.03
CA VAL A 63 -7.91 -2.11 11.06
C VAL A 63 -8.41 -3.39 10.39
N GLU A 64 -9.06 -4.27 11.15
CA GLU A 64 -9.55 -5.52 10.57
C GLU A 64 -10.66 -5.27 9.55
N ALA A 65 -11.51 -4.27 9.80
CA ALA A 65 -12.54 -3.91 8.84
C ALA A 65 -11.93 -3.36 7.55
N ALA A 66 -10.90 -2.52 7.67
CA ALA A 66 -10.20 -1.98 6.51
C ALA A 66 -9.52 -3.10 5.72
N ARG A 67 -8.86 -4.02 6.43
CA ARG A 67 -8.23 -5.17 5.79
C ARG A 67 -9.25 -5.97 4.98
N ALA A 68 -10.40 -6.27 5.59
CA ALA A 68 -11.44 -7.04 4.91
C ALA A 68 -11.98 -6.28 3.69
N ALA A 69 -12.16 -4.97 3.81
CA ALA A 69 -12.63 -4.14 2.69
C ALA A 69 -11.66 -4.18 1.53
N LEU A 70 -10.34 -4.10 1.81
CA LEU A 70 -9.34 -4.16 0.76
C LEU A 70 -9.30 -5.54 0.10
N GLN A 71 -9.40 -6.60 0.91
CA GLN A 71 -9.43 -7.95 0.35
C GLN A 71 -10.63 -8.15 -0.57
N ARG A 72 -11.80 -7.60 -0.21
CA ARG A 72 -12.97 -7.67 -1.08
C ARG A 72 -12.74 -6.91 -2.39
N ALA A 73 -12.14 -5.72 -2.30
CA ALA A 73 -11.87 -4.93 -3.51
C ALA A 73 -10.92 -5.68 -4.44
N GLN A 74 -9.92 -6.36 -3.87
CA GLN A 74 -8.98 -7.14 -4.67
C GLN A 74 -9.66 -8.36 -5.31
N SER A 75 -10.51 -9.04 -4.56
CA SER A 75 -11.14 -10.26 -5.06
C SER A 75 -12.24 -9.99 -6.09
N THR A 76 -12.82 -8.80 -6.09
CA THR A 76 -13.86 -8.45 -7.06
C THR A 76 -13.29 -7.81 -8.34
N GLY A 77 -11.97 -7.70 -8.44
CA GLY A 77 -11.34 -7.10 -9.62
C GLY A 77 -11.39 -5.59 -9.66
N ALA A 78 -11.66 -4.95 -8.51
CA ALA A 78 -11.72 -3.49 -8.46
C ALA A 78 -10.35 -2.84 -8.53
N MET A 79 -9.28 -3.62 -8.36
CA MET A 79 -7.91 -3.12 -8.36
C MET A 79 -7.26 -3.38 -9.70
N SER A 80 -6.49 -2.40 -10.18
CA SER A 80 -5.74 -2.52 -11.42
C SER A 80 -4.55 -3.46 -11.26
N ARG A 81 -4.13 -4.04 -12.37
CA ARG A 81 -2.95 -4.91 -12.37
C ARG A 81 -1.70 -4.08 -12.09
N PRO A 82 -0.77 -4.62 -11.30
CA PRO A 82 0.51 -3.94 -11.06
C PRO A 82 1.27 -3.71 -12.35
N GLN A 83 1.94 -2.57 -12.44
CA GLN A 83 2.79 -2.19 -13.57
C GLN A 83 4.20 -1.98 -13.06
N GLY A 84 5.16 -2.69 -13.63
CA GLY A 84 6.57 -2.50 -13.30
C GLY A 84 7.00 -2.98 -11.93
N VAL A 85 6.14 -3.66 -11.19
CA VAL A 85 6.42 -4.13 -9.84
C VAL A 85 7.05 -5.52 -9.89
N GLN A 86 8.10 -5.73 -9.09
CA GLN A 86 8.65 -7.08 -8.94
C GLN A 86 7.65 -7.94 -8.18
N LEU A 87 7.30 -9.09 -8.76
CA LEU A 87 6.30 -9.98 -8.17
C LEU A 87 6.89 -11.29 -7.66
N SER A 88 8.18 -11.51 -7.87
CA SER A 88 8.86 -12.73 -7.40
C SER A 88 10.23 -12.36 -6.86
N PRO A 89 10.39 -12.22 -5.54
CA PRO A 89 9.33 -12.31 -4.52
C PRO A 89 8.35 -11.16 -4.61
N PRO A 90 7.11 -11.38 -4.15
CA PRO A 90 6.10 -10.32 -4.21
C PRO A 90 6.32 -9.23 -3.16
N PRO A 91 5.62 -8.12 -3.28
CA PRO A 91 5.64 -7.10 -2.23
C PRO A 91 5.26 -7.68 -0.87
N THR A 92 5.85 -7.14 0.19
CA THR A 92 5.46 -7.52 1.53
C THR A 92 4.36 -6.59 2.02
N VAL A 93 3.37 -7.16 2.70
CA VAL A 93 2.19 -6.42 3.14
C VAL A 93 2.03 -6.68 4.63
N ARG A 94 2.03 -5.60 5.41
CA ARG A 94 1.95 -5.73 6.86
C ARG A 94 0.96 -4.73 7.42
N TYR A 95 0.06 -5.21 8.26
CA TYR A 95 -0.91 -4.39 8.95
C TYR A 95 -0.48 -4.20 10.39
N PHE A 96 -0.65 -2.98 10.89
CA PHE A 96 -0.32 -2.65 12.27
C PHE A 96 -1.48 -1.90 12.89
N ARG A 97 -1.79 -2.24 14.12
CA ARG A 97 -2.84 -1.56 14.89
C ARG A 97 -2.20 -0.65 15.90
N ASP A 98 -2.78 0.51 16.08
CA ASP A 98 -2.33 1.41 17.14
C ASP A 98 -2.45 0.69 18.46
N LEU A 99 -1.38 0.70 19.25
CA LEU A 99 -1.34 -0.07 20.48
C LEU A 99 -2.02 0.68 21.61
N SER A 100 -1.81 1.98 21.67
CA SER A 100 -2.43 2.79 22.69
C SER A 100 -2.62 4.20 22.14
N PRO A 101 -3.64 4.91 22.64
CA PRO A 101 -3.77 6.31 22.27
C PRO A 101 -2.51 7.01 22.76
N ALA A 102 -1.91 7.77 21.87
CA ALA A 102 -0.67 8.42 22.17
C ALA A 102 -0.83 9.34 23.34
N GLY A 103 -0.07 9.15 24.28
CA GLY A 103 0.11 9.95 25.49
C GLY A 103 -1.06 10.38 26.14
#